data_5762c8cef70a1497e14810498b673f30
#
_entry.id   5762c8cef70a1497e14810498b673f30
#
_cell.length_a   1.000
_cell.length_b   1.000
_cell.length_c   1.000
_cell.angle_alpha   90.00
_cell.angle_beta   90.00
_cell.angle_gamma   90.00
#
_symmetry.space_group_name_H-M   'P 1'
#
loop_
_entity.id
_entity.type
_entity.pdbx_description
1 polymer ?
#
loop_
_entity_poly.entity_id
_entity_poly.type
_entity_poly.pdbx_seq_one_letter_code
_entity_poly.pdbx_strand_id
1 'polypeptide(L)'
;MATIACSRLQDKVDALFTYGSPRTGTKKFVKSIKTPHFRHVNNNDLVTCVPFAMLGYRHNSEPRYINYYGNIRACTKWQRIKDKWRGRWRALKKGMPFDGAYDHSMTHYCKYTEKNDA
;
A
#
# COMPACT_ATOMS: atom_id res chain seq x y z
N MET A 1 6.13 -11.16 -3.14
CA MET A 1 7.15 -12.18 -2.72
C MET A 1 7.51 -12.04 -1.24
N ALA A 2 7.91 -10.87 -0.71
CA ALA A 2 8.31 -10.70 0.69
C ALA A 2 7.32 -11.24 1.73
N THR A 3 6.03 -10.99 1.57
CA THR A 3 4.99 -11.50 2.48
C THR A 3 4.91 -13.03 2.52
N ILE A 4 5.14 -13.70 1.38
CA ILE A 4 5.14 -15.15 1.31
C ILE A 4 6.41 -15.72 1.96
N ALA A 5 7.57 -15.11 1.70
CA ALA A 5 8.83 -15.50 2.37
C ALA A 5 8.71 -15.32 3.89
N CYS A 6 8.18 -14.17 4.33
CA CYS A 6 7.93 -13.92 5.75
C CYS A 6 7.01 -14.97 6.38
N SER A 7 5.96 -15.42 5.70
CA SER A 7 5.06 -16.46 6.22
C SER A 7 5.75 -17.81 6.46
N ARG A 8 6.86 -18.08 5.78
CA ARG A 8 7.65 -19.30 5.93
C ARG A 8 8.78 -19.17 6.96
N LEU A 9 9.20 -17.94 7.25
CA LEU A 9 10.35 -17.61 8.08
C LEU A 9 9.98 -16.82 9.33
N GLN A 10 8.75 -16.96 9.82
CA GLN A 10 8.18 -16.12 10.89
C GLN A 10 9.06 -16.06 12.15
N ASP A 11 9.67 -17.17 12.53
CA ASP A 11 10.52 -17.25 13.72
C ASP A 11 11.91 -16.58 13.53
N LYS A 12 12.23 -16.17 12.30
CA LYS A 12 13.49 -15.53 11.92
C LYS A 12 13.31 -14.09 11.44
N VAL A 13 12.09 -13.56 11.51
CA VAL A 13 11.74 -12.23 10.96
C VAL A 13 11.04 -11.42 12.03
N ASP A 14 11.70 -10.38 12.53
CA ASP A 14 11.16 -9.50 13.56
C ASP A 14 10.06 -8.58 13.02
N ALA A 15 10.21 -8.09 11.79
CA ALA A 15 9.23 -7.21 11.16
C ALA A 15 9.27 -7.30 9.63
N LEU A 16 8.13 -7.08 8.99
CA LEU A 16 7.99 -7.03 7.54
C LEU A 16 7.61 -5.61 7.10
N PHE A 17 8.40 -5.03 6.21
CA PHE A 17 8.12 -3.75 5.57
C PHE A 17 7.81 -3.98 4.09
N THR A 18 6.73 -3.40 3.59
CA THR A 18 6.38 -3.48 2.17
C THR A 18 5.88 -2.14 1.63
N TYR A 19 6.19 -1.89 0.37
CA TYR A 19 5.84 -0.67 -0.37
C TYR A 19 5.07 -1.07 -1.62
N GLY A 20 3.86 -0.56 -1.78
CA GLY A 20 3.01 -0.88 -2.92
C GLY A 20 2.62 -2.37 -3.05
N SER A 21 2.66 -3.14 -1.95
CA SER A 21 2.42 -4.58 -2.01
C SER A 21 0.98 -4.92 -2.42
N PRO A 22 0.79 -5.85 -3.39
CA PRO A 22 -0.52 -6.38 -3.73
C PRO A 22 -1.09 -7.26 -2.60
N ARG A 23 -2.35 -7.67 -2.74
CA ARG A 23 -2.93 -8.69 -1.84
C ARG A 23 -2.28 -10.03 -2.06
N THR A 24 -1.91 -10.73 -1.00
CA THR A 24 -1.02 -11.90 -1.08
C THR A 24 -1.70 -13.23 -0.86
N GLY A 25 -2.92 -13.26 -0.32
CA GLY A 25 -3.58 -14.53 -0.09
C GLY A 25 -4.97 -14.41 0.52
N THR A 26 -5.54 -15.57 0.85
CA THR A 26 -6.87 -15.68 1.47
C THR A 26 -6.86 -15.17 2.91
N LYS A 27 -8.06 -14.95 3.48
CA LYS A 27 -8.21 -14.54 4.88
C LYS A 27 -7.51 -15.50 5.86
N LYS A 28 -7.53 -16.82 5.57
CA LYS A 28 -6.84 -17.84 6.39
C LYS A 28 -5.32 -17.65 6.32
N PHE A 29 -4.77 -17.48 5.12
CA PHE A 29 -3.34 -17.27 4.91
C PHE A 29 -2.83 -15.99 5.57
N VAL A 30 -3.49 -14.85 5.38
CA VAL A 30 -3.02 -13.58 5.96
C VAL A 30 -3.11 -13.57 7.49
N LYS A 31 -4.08 -14.28 8.07
CA LYS A 31 -4.19 -14.45 9.53
C LYS A 31 -3.12 -15.36 10.13
N SER A 32 -2.51 -16.25 9.35
CA SER A 32 -1.42 -17.11 9.84
C SER A 32 -0.10 -16.36 9.99
N ILE A 33 0.04 -15.18 9.39
CA ILE A 33 1.24 -14.35 9.50
C ILE A 33 1.15 -13.55 10.80
N LYS A 34 1.99 -13.90 11.77
CA LYS A 34 2.04 -13.25 13.10
C LYS A 34 3.06 -12.11 13.16
N THR A 35 4.04 -12.12 12.25
CA THR A 35 5.09 -11.10 12.17
C THR A 35 4.47 -9.70 11.96
N PRO A 36 4.87 -8.68 12.73
CA PRO A 36 4.45 -7.31 12.53
C PRO A 36 4.70 -6.86 11.09
N HIS A 37 3.67 -6.33 10.42
CA HIS A 37 3.77 -5.90 9.02
C HIS A 37 3.42 -4.43 8.84
N PHE A 38 4.39 -3.65 8.41
CA PHE A 38 4.29 -2.23 8.10
C PHE A 38 4.14 -2.04 6.60
N ARG A 39 2.89 -1.91 6.15
CA ARG A 39 2.53 -1.86 4.73
C ARG A 39 2.31 -0.42 4.27
N HIS A 40 3.27 0.12 3.52
CA HIS A 40 3.18 1.46 2.95
C HIS A 40 2.41 1.43 1.62
N VAL A 41 1.46 2.34 1.49
CA VAL A 41 0.57 2.45 0.32
C VAL A 41 0.52 3.90 -0.12
N ASN A 42 1.00 4.16 -1.33
CA ASN A 42 0.93 5.49 -1.91
C ASN A 42 -0.45 5.74 -2.54
N ASN A 43 -1.01 6.89 -2.30
CA ASN A 43 -2.26 7.49 -2.81
C ASN A 43 -3.10 6.58 -3.75
N ASN A 44 -2.91 6.70 -5.06
CA ASN A 44 -3.68 5.98 -6.09
C ASN A 44 -2.99 4.71 -6.62
N ASP A 45 -1.96 4.20 -5.94
CA ASP A 45 -1.28 2.97 -6.36
C ASP A 45 -2.27 1.82 -6.61
N LEU A 46 -2.45 1.47 -7.89
CA LEU A 46 -3.38 0.42 -8.32
C LEU A 46 -2.89 -0.98 -7.96
N VAL A 47 -1.59 -1.20 -7.86
CA VAL A 47 -1.01 -2.52 -7.56
C VAL A 47 -1.46 -2.99 -6.18
N THR A 48 -1.65 -2.10 -5.23
CA THR A 48 -2.17 -2.44 -3.90
C THR A 48 -3.63 -2.90 -3.91
N CYS A 49 -4.34 -2.69 -5.00
CA CYS A 49 -5.74 -3.10 -5.16
C CYS A 49 -5.91 -4.47 -5.79
N VAL A 50 -4.86 -5.05 -6.38
CA VAL A 50 -4.90 -6.36 -7.03
C VAL A 50 -4.22 -7.44 -6.18
N PRO A 51 -4.59 -8.73 -6.33
CA PRO A 51 -5.84 -9.21 -6.90
C PRO A 51 -7.06 -8.65 -6.16
N PHE A 52 -8.22 -8.56 -6.82
CA PHE A 52 -9.41 -7.95 -6.22
C PHE A 52 -9.90 -8.70 -4.97
N ALA A 53 -10.41 -7.94 -3.99
CA ALA A 53 -10.89 -8.50 -2.73
C ALA A 53 -12.09 -9.46 -2.93
N MET A 54 -12.89 -9.27 -3.99
CA MET A 54 -14.01 -10.16 -4.34
C MET A 54 -13.54 -11.57 -4.73
N LEU A 55 -12.29 -11.74 -5.17
CA LEU A 55 -11.65 -13.04 -5.42
C LEU A 55 -11.12 -13.70 -4.15
N GLY A 56 -11.48 -13.21 -2.97
CA GLY A 56 -11.06 -13.76 -1.68
C GLY A 56 -9.69 -13.30 -1.17
N TYR A 57 -8.95 -12.51 -1.95
CA TYR A 57 -7.64 -12.01 -1.54
C TYR A 57 -7.73 -10.90 -0.51
N ARG A 58 -6.80 -10.92 0.45
CA ARG A 58 -6.74 -9.96 1.57
C ARG A 58 -5.32 -9.46 1.80
N HIS A 59 -5.21 -8.32 2.45
CA HIS A 59 -3.97 -7.86 3.07
C HIS A 59 -3.90 -8.38 4.50
N ASN A 60 -2.70 -8.56 5.02
CA ASN A 60 -2.47 -9.03 6.39
C ASN A 60 -2.27 -7.90 7.41
N SER A 61 -2.23 -6.65 6.97
CA SER A 61 -2.11 -5.49 7.88
C SER A 61 -2.82 -4.25 7.35
N GLU A 62 -3.11 -3.33 8.26
CA GLU A 62 -3.61 -2.00 7.90
C GLU A 62 -2.53 -1.19 7.16
N PRO A 63 -2.93 -0.36 6.20
CA PRO A 63 -1.97 0.42 5.44
C PRO A 63 -1.47 1.64 6.22
N ARG A 64 -0.18 1.87 6.17
CA ARG A 64 0.43 3.18 6.40
C ARG A 64 0.28 3.98 5.12
N TYR A 65 -0.74 4.83 5.08
CA TYR A 65 -1.16 5.51 3.86
C TYR A 65 -0.35 6.77 3.62
N ILE A 66 0.28 6.86 2.45
CA ILE A 66 0.96 8.06 1.96
C ILE A 66 -0.09 8.86 1.17
N ASN A 67 -0.43 10.04 1.68
CA ASN A 67 -1.44 10.88 1.05
C ASN A 67 -0.88 11.60 -0.20
N TYR A 68 -1.73 12.29 -0.94
CA TYR A 68 -1.35 13.05 -2.13
C TYR A 68 -0.17 14.03 -1.90
N TYR A 69 0.02 14.51 -0.68
CA TYR A 69 1.11 15.43 -0.31
C TYR A 69 2.40 14.72 0.15
N GLY A 70 2.44 13.39 0.09
CA GLY A 70 3.57 12.58 0.52
C GLY A 70 3.71 12.43 2.04
N ASN A 71 2.68 12.73 2.83
CA ASN A 71 2.71 12.56 4.28
C ASN A 71 2.14 11.19 4.66
N ILE A 72 2.84 10.45 5.53
CA ILE A 72 2.36 9.17 6.08
C ILE A 72 1.34 9.46 7.18
N ARG A 73 0.13 8.93 7.04
CA ARG A 73 -0.95 9.12 8.00
C ARG A 73 -1.79 7.86 8.19
N ALA A 74 -2.30 7.66 9.40
CA ALA A 74 -3.42 6.77 9.65
C ALA A 74 -4.69 7.47 9.15
N CYS A 75 -5.11 7.18 7.91
CA CYS A 75 -6.27 7.80 7.30
C CYS A 75 -7.52 6.94 7.46
N THR A 76 -8.64 7.55 7.79
CA THR A 76 -9.95 6.91 7.75
C THR A 76 -10.32 6.54 6.30
N LYS A 77 -11.25 5.59 6.13
CA LYS A 77 -11.74 5.19 4.80
C LYS A 77 -12.24 6.40 3.99
N TRP A 78 -12.95 7.31 4.61
CA TRP A 78 -13.47 8.53 3.99
C TRP A 78 -12.37 9.51 3.55
N GLN A 79 -11.35 9.69 4.37
CA GLN A 79 -10.20 10.53 4.03
C GLN A 79 -9.45 9.96 2.82
N ARG A 80 -9.25 8.63 2.76
CA ARG A 80 -8.65 7.94 1.60
C ARG A 80 -9.47 8.12 0.32
N ILE A 81 -10.80 8.03 0.42
CA ILE A 81 -11.69 8.26 -0.73
C ILE A 81 -11.56 9.69 -1.24
N LYS A 82 -11.64 10.68 -0.37
CA LYS A 82 -11.49 12.10 -0.74
C LYS A 82 -10.12 12.38 -1.38
N ASP A 83 -9.07 11.80 -0.85
CA ASP A 83 -7.71 11.97 -1.35
C ASP A 83 -7.53 11.37 -2.75
N LYS A 84 -8.07 10.16 -2.97
CA LYS A 84 -8.11 9.51 -4.30
C LYS A 84 -8.90 10.33 -5.33
N TRP A 85 -10.04 10.88 -4.95
CA TRP A 85 -10.81 11.77 -5.83
C TRP A 85 -10.01 13.02 -6.20
N ARG A 86 -9.33 13.62 -5.23
CA ARG A 86 -8.48 14.80 -5.45
C ARG A 86 -7.31 14.48 -6.39
N GLY A 87 -6.64 13.34 -6.20
CA GLY A 87 -5.57 12.88 -7.09
C GLY A 87 -6.07 12.67 -8.53
N ARG A 88 -7.17 11.91 -8.70
CA ARG A 88 -7.78 11.68 -10.02
C ARG A 88 -8.21 12.95 -10.74
N TRP A 89 -8.84 13.88 -10.03
CA TRP A 89 -9.29 15.15 -10.61
C TRP A 89 -8.13 16.00 -11.11
N ARG A 90 -6.99 15.97 -10.40
CA ARG A 90 -5.78 16.68 -10.82
C ARG A 90 -5.04 15.98 -11.97
N ALA A 91 -4.99 14.65 -11.95
CA ALA A 91 -4.43 13.85 -13.06
C ALA A 91 -5.21 14.10 -14.36
N LEU A 92 -6.55 14.15 -14.28
CA LEU A 92 -7.41 14.50 -15.42
C LEU A 92 -7.10 15.90 -15.98
N LYS A 93 -6.91 16.90 -15.09
CA LYS A 93 -6.55 18.27 -15.49
C LYS A 93 -5.17 18.37 -16.13
N LYS A 94 -4.24 17.46 -15.79
CA LYS A 94 -2.89 17.39 -16.38
C LYS A 94 -2.80 16.51 -17.63
N GLY A 95 -3.93 15.95 -18.12
CA GLY A 95 -3.95 15.07 -19.29
C GLY A 95 -3.30 13.70 -19.08
N MET A 96 -3.10 13.26 -17.82
CA MET A 96 -2.55 11.94 -17.47
C MET A 96 -3.64 11.06 -16.83
N PRO A 97 -4.41 10.30 -17.64
CA PRO A 97 -5.55 9.55 -17.12
C PRO A 97 -5.18 8.32 -16.25
N PHE A 98 -3.92 7.86 -16.27
CA PHE A 98 -3.43 6.67 -15.57
C PHE A 98 -2.33 7.00 -14.54
N ASP A 99 -2.70 7.71 -13.49
CA ASP A 99 -1.80 8.08 -12.38
C ASP A 99 -1.42 6.88 -11.47
N GLY A 100 -2.24 5.84 -11.48
CA GLY A 100 -2.06 4.71 -10.56
C GLY A 100 -0.81 3.85 -10.81
N ALA A 101 -0.30 3.77 -12.05
CA ALA A 101 0.96 3.10 -12.36
C ALA A 101 2.17 3.97 -11.97
N TYR A 102 2.05 5.28 -12.10
CA TYR A 102 3.05 6.24 -11.68
C TYR A 102 3.20 6.27 -10.15
N ASP A 103 2.10 6.22 -9.42
CA ASP A 103 2.07 6.16 -7.96
C ASP A 103 2.68 4.85 -7.39
N HIS A 104 2.84 3.82 -8.23
CA HIS A 104 3.54 2.58 -7.88
C HIS A 104 5.07 2.70 -7.99
N SER A 105 5.62 3.78 -8.52
CA SER A 105 7.07 3.96 -8.66
C SER A 105 7.79 3.91 -7.30
N MET A 106 8.83 3.08 -7.21
CA MET A 106 9.66 2.98 -6.00
C MET A 106 10.36 4.29 -5.65
N THR A 107 10.68 5.10 -6.64
CA THR A 107 11.27 6.45 -6.45
C THR A 107 10.34 7.34 -5.60
N HIS A 108 9.02 7.25 -5.82
CA HIS A 108 8.04 7.98 -5.02
C HIS A 108 7.96 7.47 -3.59
N TYR A 109 8.00 6.14 -3.42
CA TYR A 109 7.99 5.53 -2.09
C TYR A 109 9.24 5.93 -1.29
N CYS A 110 10.44 5.87 -1.87
CA CYS A 110 11.67 6.31 -1.22
C CYS A 110 11.60 7.78 -0.81
N LYS A 111 11.28 8.68 -1.75
CA LYS A 111 11.16 10.12 -1.49
C LYS A 111 10.18 10.45 -0.36
N TYR A 112 9.05 9.75 -0.29
CA TYR A 112 8.04 10.03 0.72
C TYR A 112 8.36 9.42 2.08
N THR A 113 9.05 8.28 2.13
CA THR A 113 9.53 7.72 3.40
C THR A 113 10.64 8.59 3.99
N GLU A 114 11.65 8.98 3.22
CA GLU A 114 12.70 9.90 3.65
C GLU A 114 12.15 11.22 4.21
N LYS A 115 11.15 11.81 3.54
CA LYS A 115 10.48 13.03 4.01
C LYS A 115 9.81 12.87 5.39
N ASN A 116 9.35 11.68 5.74
CA ASN A 116 8.62 11.45 6.99
C ASN A 116 9.49 10.89 8.11
N ASP A 117 10.73 10.51 7.81
CA ASP A 117 11.74 10.05 8.77
C ASP A 117 12.65 11.20 9.25
N ALA A 118 12.61 12.34 8.55
CA ALA A 118 13.32 13.57 8.91
C ALA A 118 12.49 14.44 9.86
#